data_b87e0ee00a34b318ef9afd41cd9aacd5
#
_entry.id   b87e0ee00a34b318ef9afd41cd9aacd5
#
_cell.length_a   1.000
_cell.length_b   1.000
_cell.length_c   1.000
_cell.angle_alpha   90.00
_cell.angle_beta   90.00
_cell.angle_gamma   90.00
#
_symmetry.space_group_name_H-M   'P 1'
#
loop_
_entity.id
_entity.type
_entity.pdbx_description
1 polymer ?
#
loop_
_entity_poly.entity_id
_entity_poly.type
_entity_poly.pdbx_seq_one_letter_code
_entity_poly.pdbx_strand_id
1 'polypeptide(L)'
;MDIEDRLDILADAAKYDVSCSSSGSSRPNRPGGLGNAYYSGICHSWTADGRCISLLKILMTNSCIYDCEYCVNRRSNDTPRAMLTPEEIVLLTIEFYRRNYIEGLFLSSGIVKSPDYTTELLIRTAKLLREREHFNGYIHMKGIPGTDPKLLNELGRYVDRVSVNIELPSEKSLHLLAPQKTKQPSLIHI
;
A
#
# COMPACT_ATOMS: atom_id res chain seq x y z
N MET A 1 -5.61 16.14 12.88
CA MET A 1 -5.58 15.72 11.46
C MET A 1 -6.70 14.70 11.30
N ASP A 2 -7.67 15.02 10.49
CA ASP A 2 -8.82 14.14 10.24
C ASP A 2 -8.45 12.95 9.32
N ILE A 3 -9.43 12.12 8.97
CA ILE A 3 -9.18 10.94 8.14
C ILE A 3 -8.90 11.31 6.68
N GLU A 4 -9.48 12.42 6.20
CA GLU A 4 -9.30 12.90 4.82
C GLU A 4 -7.89 13.44 4.63
N ASP A 5 -7.41 14.29 5.54
CA ASP A 5 -6.03 14.80 5.55
C ASP A 5 -5.00 13.65 5.55
N ARG A 6 -5.24 12.63 6.37
CA ARG A 6 -4.35 11.45 6.45
C ARG A 6 -4.39 10.62 5.18
N LEU A 7 -5.56 10.47 4.59
CA LEU A 7 -5.74 9.75 3.32
C LEU A 7 -4.96 10.44 2.20
N ASP A 8 -5.04 11.76 2.09
CA ASP A 8 -4.32 12.53 1.08
C ASP A 8 -2.81 12.36 1.19
N ILE A 9 -2.25 12.45 2.41
CA ILE A 9 -0.83 12.22 2.66
C ILE A 9 -0.42 10.79 2.26
N LEU A 10 -1.22 9.79 2.62
CA LEU A 10 -0.88 8.38 2.39
C LEU A 10 -1.12 7.95 0.94
N ALA A 11 -2.07 8.53 0.25
CA ALA A 11 -2.28 8.33 -1.18
C ALA A 11 -1.18 9.00 -2.01
N ASP A 12 -0.76 10.22 -1.64
CA ASP A 12 0.37 10.89 -2.29
C ASP A 12 1.69 10.12 -2.07
N ALA A 13 1.95 9.66 -0.86
CA ALA A 13 3.11 8.84 -0.55
C ALA A 13 3.14 7.51 -1.33
N ALA A 14 1.97 6.93 -1.64
CA ALA A 14 1.85 5.68 -2.38
C ALA A 14 2.21 5.79 -3.87
N LYS A 15 2.27 6.98 -4.46
CA LYS A 15 2.63 7.17 -5.88
C LYS A 15 4.04 6.69 -6.21
N TYR A 16 4.94 6.70 -5.23
CA TYR A 16 6.32 6.24 -5.39
C TYR A 16 6.47 4.71 -5.37
N ASP A 17 5.40 3.99 -5.07
CA ASP A 17 5.38 2.53 -5.19
C ASP A 17 5.07 2.13 -6.64
N VAL A 18 6.07 1.57 -7.33
CA VAL A 18 6.12 1.38 -8.80
C VAL A 18 5.18 0.30 -9.35
N SER A 19 4.27 -0.24 -8.55
CA SER A 19 3.42 -1.35 -9.00
C SER A 19 2.29 -0.99 -9.95
N CYS A 20 2.01 0.31 -10.16
CA CYS A 20 0.99 0.79 -11.11
C CYS A 20 1.26 2.23 -11.53
N SER A 21 0.88 2.58 -12.76
CA SER A 21 0.90 3.95 -13.26
C SER A 21 -0.37 4.70 -12.86
N SER A 22 -0.24 5.88 -12.25
CA SER A 22 -1.34 6.84 -12.12
C SER A 22 -1.29 7.83 -13.28
N SER A 23 -2.46 8.38 -13.68
CA SER A 23 -2.54 9.33 -14.82
C SER A 23 -1.84 10.67 -14.58
N GLY A 24 -1.51 10.99 -13.31
CA GLY A 24 -0.94 12.29 -12.94
C GLY A 24 -1.87 13.49 -13.12
N SER A 25 -3.12 13.29 -13.51
CA SER A 25 -4.07 14.36 -13.76
C SER A 25 -4.70 14.89 -12.48
N SER A 26 -4.72 16.21 -12.32
CA SER A 26 -5.46 16.89 -11.24
C SER A 26 -6.31 18.02 -11.82
N ARG A 27 -7.60 17.98 -11.52
CA ARG A 27 -8.55 19.03 -11.92
C ARG A 27 -9.69 19.12 -10.91
N PRO A 28 -9.75 20.21 -10.12
CA PRO A 28 -10.86 20.43 -9.21
C PRO A 28 -12.17 20.65 -9.98
N ASN A 29 -13.29 20.31 -9.36
CA ASN A 29 -14.61 20.63 -9.88
C ASN A 29 -14.81 22.16 -9.94
N ARG A 30 -15.60 22.61 -10.92
CA ARG A 30 -15.99 24.03 -11.07
C ARG A 30 -17.49 24.18 -10.78
N PRO A 31 -17.96 25.35 -10.36
CA PRO A 31 -19.40 25.61 -10.22
C PRO A 31 -20.16 25.24 -11.50
N GLY A 32 -21.18 24.40 -11.40
CA GLY A 32 -21.94 23.88 -12.54
C GLY A 32 -21.30 22.69 -13.28
N GLY A 33 -20.11 22.24 -12.86
CA GLY A 33 -19.44 21.08 -13.44
C GLY A 33 -19.76 19.78 -12.69
N LEU A 34 -19.43 18.64 -13.33
CA LEU A 34 -19.55 17.32 -12.74
C LEU A 34 -18.16 16.66 -12.64
N GLY A 35 -17.81 16.16 -11.44
CA GLY A 35 -16.62 15.36 -11.17
C GLY A 35 -15.33 16.14 -10.99
N ASN A 36 -14.37 15.49 -10.35
CA ASN A 36 -12.99 15.94 -10.17
C ASN A 36 -12.03 14.91 -10.78
N ALA A 37 -10.84 15.33 -11.15
CA ALA A 37 -9.72 14.44 -11.39
C ALA A 37 -8.70 14.61 -10.25
N TYR A 38 -8.34 13.52 -9.61
CA TYR A 38 -7.31 13.47 -8.56
C TYR A 38 -6.06 12.75 -9.08
N TYR A 39 -4.88 13.26 -8.76
CA TYR A 39 -3.62 12.74 -9.28
C TYR A 39 -3.09 11.52 -8.51
N SER A 40 -3.68 11.16 -7.37
CA SER A 40 -3.24 10.06 -6.52
C SER A 40 -4.43 9.26 -5.95
N GLY A 41 -4.15 8.12 -5.33
CA GLY A 41 -5.11 7.33 -4.59
C GLY A 41 -5.81 6.22 -5.37
N ILE A 42 -5.95 6.31 -6.69
CA ILE A 42 -6.51 5.24 -7.52
C ILE A 42 -5.47 4.79 -8.53
N CYS A 43 -5.18 3.50 -8.55
CA CYS A 43 -4.36 2.87 -9.57
C CYS A 43 -5.19 1.92 -10.42
N HIS A 44 -4.70 1.68 -11.64
CA HIS A 44 -5.31 0.74 -12.57
C HIS A 44 -4.43 -0.50 -12.71
N SER A 45 -5.03 -1.67 -12.59
CA SER A 45 -4.40 -2.95 -12.86
C SER A 45 -5.17 -3.64 -13.98
N TRP A 46 -4.49 -4.45 -14.78
CA TRP A 46 -5.12 -5.15 -15.91
C TRP A 46 -5.21 -6.64 -15.58
N THR A 47 -6.37 -7.21 -15.80
CA THR A 47 -6.59 -8.67 -15.73
C THR A 47 -6.12 -9.34 -17.01
N ALA A 48 -5.95 -10.65 -16.97
CA ALA A 48 -5.50 -11.43 -18.14
C ALA A 48 -6.48 -11.34 -19.32
N ASP A 49 -7.76 -11.05 -19.08
CA ASP A 49 -8.80 -10.83 -20.09
C ASP A 49 -8.88 -9.38 -20.58
N GLY A 50 -7.94 -8.51 -20.20
CA GLY A 50 -7.83 -7.13 -20.66
C GLY A 50 -8.74 -6.12 -19.95
N ARG A 51 -9.47 -6.52 -18.90
CA ARG A 51 -10.27 -5.57 -18.10
C ARG A 51 -9.37 -4.71 -17.22
N CYS A 52 -9.71 -3.43 -17.12
CA CYS A 52 -9.09 -2.50 -16.18
C CYS A 52 -9.77 -2.61 -14.82
N ILE A 53 -8.98 -2.83 -13.77
CA ILE A 53 -9.44 -2.84 -12.37
C ILE A 53 -8.91 -1.58 -11.70
N SER A 54 -9.81 -0.79 -11.11
CA SER A 54 -9.45 0.38 -10.31
C SER A 54 -9.25 -0.01 -8.84
N LEU A 55 -8.10 0.33 -8.28
CA LEU A 55 -7.75 0.00 -6.90
C LEU A 55 -7.53 1.27 -6.09
N LEU A 56 -8.05 1.29 -4.85
CA LEU A 56 -7.60 2.27 -3.86
C LEU A 56 -6.14 1.98 -3.53
N LYS A 57 -5.23 2.88 -3.91
CA LYS A 57 -3.79 2.73 -3.68
C LYS A 57 -3.34 3.67 -2.58
N ILE A 58 -3.04 3.11 -1.42
CA ILE A 58 -2.60 3.88 -0.24
C ILE A 58 -1.48 3.17 0.50
N LEU A 59 -0.77 3.94 1.34
CA LEU A 59 0.03 3.40 2.42
C LEU A 59 -0.81 3.27 3.69
N MET A 60 -0.58 2.24 4.49
CA MET A 60 -1.09 2.20 5.87
C MET A 60 -0.44 3.31 6.69
N THR A 61 0.87 3.48 6.51
CA THR A 61 1.64 4.60 7.07
C THR A 61 2.84 4.91 6.20
N ASN A 62 3.22 6.18 6.13
CA ASN A 62 4.47 6.63 5.56
C ASN A 62 5.56 6.90 6.62
N SER A 63 5.25 6.69 7.90
CA SER A 63 6.27 6.63 8.95
C SER A 63 7.04 5.33 8.85
N CYS A 64 8.38 5.41 8.87
CA CYS A 64 9.24 4.24 8.74
C CYS A 64 10.38 4.31 9.75
N ILE A 65 10.75 3.17 10.34
CA ILE A 65 11.93 3.06 11.21
C ILE A 65 13.24 2.98 10.41
N TYR A 66 13.15 2.67 9.10
CA TYR A 66 14.30 2.56 8.22
C TYR A 66 14.65 3.89 7.55
N ASP A 67 15.90 4.00 7.15
CA ASP A 67 16.46 5.19 6.52
C ASP A 67 17.10 4.88 5.16
N CYS A 68 16.36 4.19 4.30
CA CYS A 68 16.82 3.78 2.97
C CYS A 68 17.07 5.02 2.09
N GLU A 69 18.28 5.19 1.57
CA GLU A 69 18.72 6.38 0.82
C GLU A 69 17.82 6.75 -0.37
N TYR A 70 17.26 5.76 -1.02
CA TYR A 70 16.39 5.93 -2.19
C TYR A 70 14.91 6.16 -1.85
N CYS A 71 14.51 6.11 -0.58
CA CYS A 71 13.11 6.17 -0.19
C CYS A 71 12.68 7.60 0.20
N VAL A 72 11.63 8.10 -0.44
CA VAL A 72 11.06 9.41 -0.10
C VAL A 72 10.53 9.44 1.34
N ASN A 73 10.03 8.30 1.82
CA ASN A 73 9.48 8.12 3.16
C ASN A 73 10.53 7.64 4.20
N ARG A 74 11.82 7.77 3.91
CA ARG A 74 12.87 7.41 4.87
C ARG A 74 12.76 8.25 6.15
N ARG A 75 13.25 7.68 7.25
CA ARG A 75 13.09 8.27 8.59
C ARG A 75 13.62 9.70 8.67
N SER A 76 14.75 9.99 8.03
CA SER A 76 15.45 11.30 8.08
C SER A 76 14.80 12.38 7.20
N ASN A 77 13.89 12.04 6.29
CA ASN A 77 13.22 13.04 5.46
C ASN A 77 12.13 13.78 6.26
N ASP A 78 12.12 15.10 6.12
CA ASP A 78 11.09 15.96 6.68
C ASP A 78 9.87 15.99 5.73
N THR A 79 9.03 14.97 5.82
CA THR A 79 7.78 14.85 5.06
C THR A 79 6.60 14.72 6.02
N PRO A 80 5.43 15.24 5.68
CA PRO A 80 4.23 15.02 6.49
C PRO A 80 4.00 13.53 6.73
N ARG A 81 3.78 13.14 7.98
CA ARG A 81 3.61 11.74 8.38
C ARG A 81 2.18 11.47 8.81
N ALA A 82 1.66 10.35 8.36
CA ALA A 82 0.32 9.88 8.71
C ALA A 82 0.30 8.37 8.92
N MET A 83 -0.75 7.92 9.59
CA MET A 83 -1.06 6.49 9.74
C MET A 83 -2.57 6.32 9.81
N LEU A 84 -3.07 5.28 9.14
CA LEU A 84 -4.43 4.79 9.25
C LEU A 84 -4.41 3.46 10.02
N THR A 85 -5.41 3.27 10.86
CA THR A 85 -5.63 1.98 11.52
C THR A 85 -6.22 0.96 10.53
N PRO A 86 -6.10 -0.36 10.82
CA PRO A 86 -6.76 -1.38 10.02
C PRO A 86 -8.26 -1.11 9.82
N GLU A 87 -8.95 -0.67 10.86
CA GLU A 87 -10.38 -0.36 10.83
C GLU A 87 -10.72 0.83 9.92
N GLU A 88 -9.90 1.88 9.92
CA GLU A 88 -10.06 3.04 9.04
C GLU A 88 -9.83 2.67 7.57
N ILE A 89 -8.82 1.84 7.29
CA ILE A 89 -8.55 1.35 5.92
C ILE A 89 -9.72 0.51 5.41
N VAL A 90 -10.27 -0.34 6.26
CA VAL A 90 -11.44 -1.15 5.94
C VAL A 90 -12.64 -0.26 5.64
N LEU A 91 -12.92 0.70 6.51
CA LEU A 91 -14.02 1.67 6.31
C LEU A 91 -13.89 2.39 4.95
N LEU A 92 -12.72 2.97 4.67
CA LEU A 92 -12.46 3.66 3.41
C LEU A 92 -12.64 2.74 2.20
N THR A 93 -12.09 1.52 2.27
CA THR A 93 -12.19 0.54 1.18
C THR A 93 -13.65 0.20 0.88
N ILE A 94 -14.45 -0.09 1.90
CA ILE A 94 -15.86 -0.46 1.74
C ILE A 94 -16.69 0.72 1.23
N GLU A 95 -16.48 1.92 1.78
CA GLU A 95 -17.20 3.11 1.33
C GLU A 95 -16.89 3.47 -0.14
N PHE A 96 -15.65 3.37 -0.57
CA PHE A 96 -15.26 3.64 -1.95
C PHE A 96 -15.78 2.56 -2.91
N TYR A 97 -15.77 1.29 -2.45
CA TYR A 97 -16.32 0.17 -3.22
C TYR A 97 -17.84 0.32 -3.41
N ARG A 98 -18.58 0.63 -2.33
CA ARG A 98 -20.05 0.83 -2.41
C ARG A 98 -20.46 1.98 -3.33
N ARG A 99 -19.59 2.98 -3.49
CA ARG A 99 -19.79 4.10 -4.40
C ARG A 99 -19.30 3.83 -5.83
N ASN A 100 -18.85 2.63 -6.13
CA ASN A 100 -18.29 2.22 -7.42
C ASN A 100 -17.06 3.03 -7.86
N TYR A 101 -16.26 3.56 -6.92
CA TYR A 101 -15.03 4.27 -7.23
C TYR A 101 -13.86 3.33 -7.45
N ILE A 102 -13.90 2.16 -6.80
CA ILE A 102 -12.84 1.14 -6.83
C ILE A 102 -13.44 -0.26 -6.91
N GLU A 103 -12.64 -1.20 -7.39
CA GLU A 103 -12.94 -2.64 -7.41
C GLU A 103 -12.09 -3.42 -6.40
N GLY A 104 -11.11 -2.76 -5.78
CA GLY A 104 -10.24 -3.40 -4.81
C GLY A 104 -9.29 -2.45 -4.09
N LEU A 105 -8.41 -3.04 -3.30
CA LEU A 105 -7.42 -2.35 -2.46
C LEU A 105 -6.00 -2.73 -2.88
N PHE A 106 -5.14 -1.74 -3.06
CA PHE A 106 -3.69 -1.89 -3.05
C PHE A 106 -3.12 -1.23 -1.80
N LEU A 107 -2.58 -2.04 -0.90
CA LEU A 107 -2.04 -1.58 0.37
C LEU A 107 -0.55 -1.86 0.50
N SER A 108 0.21 -0.82 0.80
CA SER A 108 1.61 -0.86 1.16
C SER A 108 1.82 -0.23 2.53
N SER A 109 3.04 -0.21 3.06
CA SER A 109 3.31 0.44 4.35
C SER A 109 4.78 0.81 4.50
N GLY A 110 5.06 1.92 5.19
CA GLY A 110 6.29 2.08 5.94
C GLY A 110 6.36 1.08 7.09
N ILE A 111 7.52 0.87 7.65
CA ILE A 111 7.74 -0.11 8.72
C ILE A 111 7.69 0.60 10.08
N VAL A 112 6.71 0.23 10.91
CA VAL A 112 6.56 0.73 12.28
C VAL A 112 6.95 -0.35 13.28
N LYS A 113 7.69 -0.01 14.34
CA LYS A 113 8.19 -0.91 15.38
C LYS A 113 9.07 -2.05 14.84
N SER A 114 8.51 -2.95 14.04
CA SER A 114 9.22 -4.07 13.41
C SER A 114 8.52 -4.50 12.11
N PRO A 115 9.21 -5.27 11.23
CA PRO A 115 8.58 -5.88 10.06
C PRO A 115 7.38 -6.76 10.43
N ASP A 116 7.53 -7.63 11.44
CA ASP A 116 6.48 -8.54 11.89
C ASP A 116 5.26 -7.79 12.39
N TYR A 117 5.45 -6.81 13.29
CA TYR A 117 4.35 -5.98 13.80
C TYR A 117 3.59 -5.28 12.66
N THR A 118 4.32 -4.75 11.68
CA THR A 118 3.69 -4.09 10.52
C THR A 118 2.89 -5.09 9.70
N THR A 119 3.43 -6.29 9.49
CA THR A 119 2.73 -7.36 8.76
C THR A 119 1.50 -7.86 9.50
N GLU A 120 1.54 -7.95 10.83
CA GLU A 120 0.36 -8.27 11.65
C GLU A 120 -0.79 -7.26 11.45
N LEU A 121 -0.47 -5.97 11.32
CA LEU A 121 -1.48 -4.95 11.00
C LEU A 121 -2.05 -5.13 9.58
N LEU A 122 -1.22 -5.49 8.60
CA LEU A 122 -1.68 -5.82 7.25
C LEU A 122 -2.60 -7.06 7.25
N ILE A 123 -2.22 -8.12 7.98
CA ILE A 123 -3.03 -9.33 8.16
C ILE A 123 -4.38 -8.96 8.80
N ARG A 124 -4.37 -8.15 9.86
CA ARG A 124 -5.59 -7.69 10.51
C ARG A 124 -6.51 -6.96 9.55
N THR A 125 -5.96 -6.06 8.71
CA THR A 125 -6.74 -5.36 7.68
C THR A 125 -7.37 -6.34 6.70
N ALA A 126 -6.60 -7.31 6.18
CA ALA A 126 -7.08 -8.31 5.25
C ALA A 126 -8.17 -9.21 5.87
N LYS A 127 -7.98 -9.67 7.10
CA LYS A 127 -8.97 -10.45 7.86
C LYS A 127 -10.27 -9.67 8.04
N LEU A 128 -10.19 -8.42 8.48
CA LEU A 128 -11.39 -7.59 8.66
C LEU A 128 -12.16 -7.43 7.34
N LEU A 129 -11.48 -7.20 6.23
CA LEU A 129 -12.12 -7.12 4.91
C LEU A 129 -12.80 -8.45 4.54
N ARG A 130 -12.10 -9.59 4.65
CA ARG A 130 -12.62 -10.89 4.22
C ARG A 130 -13.67 -11.47 5.16
N GLU A 131 -13.40 -11.46 6.47
CA GLU A 131 -14.21 -12.19 7.45
C GLU A 131 -15.35 -11.33 8.02
N ARG A 132 -15.11 -10.05 8.30
CA ARG A 132 -16.12 -9.16 8.89
C ARG A 132 -17.00 -8.50 7.83
N GLU A 133 -16.38 -7.91 6.80
CA GLU A 133 -17.09 -7.17 5.75
C GLU A 133 -17.53 -8.06 4.57
N HIS A 134 -17.08 -9.32 4.53
CA HIS A 134 -17.33 -10.26 3.43
C HIS A 134 -16.94 -9.67 2.06
N PHE A 135 -15.89 -8.87 2.05
CA PHE A 135 -15.42 -8.19 0.85
C PHE A 135 -14.76 -9.17 -0.11
N ASN A 136 -15.34 -9.34 -1.29
CA ASN A 136 -14.86 -10.22 -2.36
C ASN A 136 -14.10 -9.48 -3.47
N GLY A 137 -13.88 -8.16 -3.33
CA GLY A 137 -13.06 -7.39 -4.25
C GLY A 137 -11.58 -7.76 -4.19
N TYR A 138 -10.82 -7.31 -5.17
CA TYR A 138 -9.39 -7.62 -5.29
C TYR A 138 -8.57 -6.96 -4.19
N ILE A 139 -7.71 -7.73 -3.55
CA ILE A 139 -6.78 -7.23 -2.52
C ILE A 139 -5.34 -7.56 -2.93
N HIS A 140 -4.54 -6.51 -3.13
CA HIS A 140 -3.11 -6.61 -3.34
C HIS A 140 -2.37 -5.95 -2.18
N MET A 141 -1.51 -6.69 -1.49
CA MET A 141 -0.69 -6.15 -0.41
C MET A 141 0.80 -6.32 -0.67
N LYS A 142 1.57 -5.33 -0.25
CA LYS A 142 3.03 -5.40 -0.26
C LYS A 142 3.52 -6.15 0.97
N GLY A 143 4.24 -7.24 0.76
CA GLY A 143 4.98 -7.93 1.81
C GLY A 143 6.12 -7.06 2.34
N ILE A 144 6.28 -7.04 3.65
CA ILE A 144 7.30 -6.24 4.33
C ILE A 144 8.63 -7.02 4.36
N PRO A 145 9.73 -6.44 3.85
CA PRO A 145 11.03 -7.09 3.93
C PRO A 145 11.46 -7.33 5.37
N GLY A 146 11.96 -8.53 5.67
CA GLY A 146 12.40 -8.91 7.02
C GLY A 146 11.31 -9.54 7.90
N THR A 147 10.10 -9.73 7.39
CA THR A 147 9.00 -10.41 8.09
C THR A 147 9.23 -11.92 8.17
N ASP A 148 8.80 -12.54 9.28
CA ASP A 148 8.76 -14.00 9.42
C ASP A 148 7.94 -14.62 8.26
N PRO A 149 8.47 -15.63 7.54
CA PRO A 149 7.77 -16.31 6.46
C PRO A 149 6.38 -16.85 6.84
N LYS A 150 6.17 -17.22 8.11
CA LYS A 150 4.87 -17.67 8.60
C LYS A 150 3.80 -16.59 8.52
N LEU A 151 4.16 -15.34 8.88
CA LEU A 151 3.27 -14.19 8.78
C LEU A 151 2.97 -13.83 7.32
N LEU A 152 3.97 -13.95 6.42
CA LEU A 152 3.73 -13.74 4.98
C LEU A 152 2.80 -14.81 4.39
N ASN A 153 2.97 -16.07 4.81
CA ASN A 153 2.04 -17.15 4.43
C ASN A 153 0.63 -16.91 4.97
N GLU A 154 0.51 -16.42 6.21
CA GLU A 154 -0.79 -16.06 6.77
C GLU A 154 -1.44 -14.93 5.98
N LEU A 155 -0.70 -13.85 5.66
CA LEU A 155 -1.17 -12.76 4.83
C LEU A 155 -1.68 -13.27 3.48
N GLY A 156 -0.93 -14.17 2.83
CA GLY A 156 -1.27 -14.78 1.54
C GLY A 156 -2.61 -15.52 1.51
N ARG A 157 -3.14 -15.96 2.65
CA ARG A 157 -4.45 -16.63 2.72
C ARG A 157 -5.64 -15.68 2.57
N TYR A 158 -5.44 -14.38 2.78
CA TYR A 158 -6.51 -13.37 2.80
C TYR A 158 -6.48 -12.43 1.60
N VAL A 159 -5.40 -12.47 0.80
CA VAL A 159 -5.20 -11.54 -0.32
C VAL A 159 -5.09 -12.28 -1.64
N ASP A 160 -5.42 -11.60 -2.75
CA ASP A 160 -5.29 -12.18 -4.09
C ASP A 160 -3.85 -12.11 -4.60
N ARG A 161 -3.07 -11.17 -4.08
CA ARG A 161 -1.67 -10.99 -4.44
C ARG A 161 -0.85 -10.44 -3.29
N VAL A 162 0.27 -11.08 -3.01
CA VAL A 162 1.39 -10.51 -2.26
C VAL A 162 2.50 -10.18 -3.24
N SER A 163 3.09 -9.00 -3.14
CA SER A 163 4.30 -8.65 -3.89
C SER A 163 5.34 -8.04 -2.97
N VAL A 164 6.61 -8.28 -3.28
CA VAL A 164 7.74 -7.73 -2.52
C VAL A 164 8.66 -7.00 -3.48
N ASN A 165 9.12 -5.83 -3.09
CA ASN A 165 10.12 -5.11 -3.86
C ASN A 165 11.51 -5.68 -3.58
N ILE A 166 12.22 -6.07 -4.64
CA ILE A 166 13.62 -6.49 -4.53
C ILE A 166 14.53 -5.25 -4.35
N GLU A 167 14.05 -4.07 -4.73
CA GLU A 167 14.69 -2.75 -4.60
C GLU A 167 16.00 -2.64 -5.38
N LEU A 168 17.00 -3.44 -5.02
CA LEU A 168 18.36 -3.37 -5.58
C LEU A 168 18.84 -4.76 -6.01
N PRO A 169 19.59 -4.86 -7.12
CA PRO A 169 19.97 -6.14 -7.72
C PRO A 169 21.01 -6.93 -6.90
N SER A 170 21.81 -6.26 -6.08
CA SER A 170 22.87 -6.89 -5.30
C SER A 170 22.75 -6.66 -3.81
N GLU A 171 23.23 -7.62 -3.00
CA GLU A 171 23.32 -7.45 -1.54
C GLU A 171 24.26 -6.31 -1.15
N LYS A 172 25.37 -6.15 -1.88
CA LYS A 172 26.31 -5.05 -1.64
C LYS A 172 25.67 -3.70 -1.80
N SER A 173 24.87 -3.51 -2.86
CA SER A 173 24.13 -2.26 -3.08
C SER A 173 23.05 -2.05 -2.03
N LEU A 174 22.36 -3.13 -1.63
CA LEU A 174 21.34 -3.08 -0.59
C LEU A 174 21.94 -2.70 0.76
N HIS A 175 23.07 -3.31 1.14
CA HIS A 175 23.77 -2.98 2.38
C HIS A 175 24.26 -1.53 2.42
N LEU A 176 24.68 -1.00 1.27
CA LEU A 176 25.16 0.39 1.16
C LEU A 176 24.00 1.41 1.30
N LEU A 177 22.87 1.17 0.61
CA LEU A 177 21.79 2.14 0.48
C LEU A 177 20.61 1.92 1.41
N ALA A 178 20.50 0.73 2.00
CA ALA A 178 19.45 0.36 2.95
C ALA A 178 19.97 -0.70 3.95
N PRO A 179 20.93 -0.34 4.81
CA PRO A 179 21.62 -1.29 5.70
C PRO A 179 20.70 -2.02 6.67
N GLN A 180 19.52 -1.48 6.96
CA GLN A 180 18.52 -2.12 7.82
C GLN A 180 17.70 -3.20 7.09
N LYS A 181 17.76 -3.24 5.75
CA LYS A 181 17.07 -4.28 4.95
C LYS A 181 18.01 -5.46 4.72
N THR A 182 17.52 -6.65 5.00
CA THR A 182 18.20 -7.90 4.63
C THR A 182 17.47 -8.55 3.46
N LYS A 183 18.23 -9.08 2.48
CA LYS A 183 17.64 -9.97 1.49
C LYS A 183 17.32 -11.29 2.18
N GLN A 184 16.04 -11.60 2.28
CA GLN A 184 15.62 -12.94 2.65
C GLN A 184 15.51 -13.80 1.39
N PRO A 185 16.31 -14.87 1.24
CA PRO A 185 16.25 -15.76 0.09
C PRO A 185 14.88 -16.42 -0.12
N SER A 186 14.10 -16.54 0.96
CA SER A 186 12.80 -17.20 0.96
C SER A 186 11.69 -16.45 0.23
N LEU A 187 11.87 -15.17 -0.11
CA LEU A 187 10.87 -14.37 -0.84
C LEU A 187 10.93 -14.52 -2.36
N ILE A 188 11.93 -15.25 -2.88
CA ILE A 188 12.08 -15.51 -4.33
C ILE A 188 11.23 -16.71 -4.80
N HIS A 189 10.62 -17.44 -3.87
CA HIS A 189 9.88 -18.68 -4.14
C HIS A 189 8.43 -18.70 -3.62
N ILE A 190 7.74 -17.55 -3.66
CA ILE A 190 6.30 -17.54 -3.41
C ILE A 190 5.55 -17.35 -4.72
#